data_7193b6b5513662a1c82aa834b291bf49
#
_entry.id   7193b6b5513662a1c82aa834b291bf49
#
_cell.length_a   1.000
_cell.length_b   1.000
_cell.length_c   1.000
_cell.angle_alpha   90.00
_cell.angle_beta   90.00
_cell.angle_gamma   90.00
#
_symmetry.space_group_name_H-M   'P 1'
#
loop_
_entity.id
_entity.type
_entity.pdbx_description
1 polymer ?
#
loop_
_entity_poly.entity_id
_entity_poly.type
_entity_poly.pdbx_seq_one_letter_code
_entity_poly.pdbx_strand_id
1 'polypeptide(L)'
;IRSCLVGSEMCIRDRLAGFNGKPGVHENYPHIREVQLKALDIPNTAMALALDVGEANDIHPKNKKTVGERLALAARASVYGEQLCYSGPIMREVDIQGSTAIIHFDHIGDGLVAKDGALRAFQVAGQDAEFKTAKASILGHSVQVESLDGSLIKEVRYAWGGYPDSNLYNSAALPAAPFRTDKINR
;
A
#
# COMPACT_ATOMS: atom_id res chain seq x y z
N ILE A 1 -8.69 -8.82 -15.17
CA ILE A 1 -10.09 -9.28 -15.00
C ILE A 1 -10.84 -8.12 -14.37
N ARG A 2 -11.75 -7.54 -15.12
CA ARG A 2 -12.66 -6.50 -14.62
C ARG A 2 -13.78 -7.21 -13.85
N SER A 3 -13.73 -7.27 -12.53
CA SER A 3 -14.90 -7.59 -11.74
C SER A 3 -15.68 -6.30 -11.47
N CYS A 4 -16.44 -5.85 -12.47
CA CYS A 4 -17.55 -4.93 -12.23
C CYS A 4 -18.75 -5.79 -11.85
N LEU A 5 -19.31 -5.61 -10.65
CA LEU A 5 -20.65 -6.07 -10.35
C LEU A 5 -21.62 -5.22 -11.17
N VAL A 6 -22.13 -5.77 -12.26
CA VAL A 6 -23.12 -5.11 -13.13
C VAL A 6 -24.44 -5.05 -12.38
N GLY A 7 -24.94 -3.84 -12.12
CA GLY A 7 -26.27 -3.60 -11.54
C GLY A 7 -26.32 -2.60 -10.40
N SER A 8 -25.19 -2.15 -9.90
CA SER A 8 -25.09 -0.99 -9.02
C SER A 8 -24.05 -0.04 -9.58
N GLU A 9 -24.21 1.25 -9.37
CA GLU A 9 -23.28 2.31 -9.81
C GLU A 9 -21.92 2.27 -9.09
N MET A 10 -21.54 1.11 -8.54
CA MET A 10 -20.36 0.92 -7.70
C MET A 10 -19.30 0.06 -8.40
N CYS A 11 -18.09 0.57 -8.50
CA CYS A 11 -16.91 -0.16 -8.94
C CYS A 11 -16.06 -0.60 -7.76
N ILE A 12 -15.97 -1.91 -7.52
CA ILE A 12 -15.01 -2.50 -6.58
C ILE A 12 -13.91 -3.13 -7.42
N ARG A 13 -12.65 -2.79 -7.13
CA ARG A 13 -11.49 -3.30 -7.87
C ARG A 13 -10.49 -3.95 -6.93
N ASP A 14 -9.91 -5.06 -7.39
CA ASP A 14 -8.68 -5.59 -6.81
C ASP A 14 -7.46 -4.83 -7.36
N ARG A 15 -6.46 -4.67 -6.52
CA ARG A 15 -5.20 -4.04 -6.87
C ARG A 15 -4.25 -5.10 -7.41
N LEU A 16 -3.38 -4.71 -8.35
CA LEU A 16 -2.37 -5.62 -8.90
C LEU A 16 -1.59 -6.33 -7.79
N ALA A 17 -1.60 -7.65 -7.85
CA ALA A 17 -0.83 -8.51 -6.97
C ALA A 17 0.68 -8.27 -7.10
N GLY A 18 1.44 -8.67 -6.09
CA GLY A 18 2.90 -8.63 -6.14
C GLY A 18 3.42 -9.59 -7.22
N PHE A 19 4.33 -9.11 -8.08
CA PHE A 19 4.97 -9.88 -9.14
C PHE A 19 6.29 -9.23 -9.55
N ASN A 20 7.37 -9.99 -9.65
CA ASN A 20 8.67 -9.46 -10.07
C ASN A 20 8.78 -9.32 -11.60
N GLY A 21 8.22 -10.28 -12.34
CA GLY A 21 8.29 -10.28 -13.79
C GLY A 21 9.69 -10.36 -14.37
N LYS A 22 9.81 -10.07 -15.67
CA LYS A 22 11.10 -9.91 -16.34
C LYS A 22 11.59 -8.48 -16.17
N PRO A 23 12.90 -8.25 -15.93
CA PRO A 23 13.47 -6.91 -15.92
C PRO A 23 13.06 -6.09 -17.16
N GLY A 24 12.72 -4.82 -16.97
CA GLY A 24 12.30 -3.91 -18.03
C GLY A 24 10.82 -4.02 -18.45
N VAL A 25 10.10 -5.10 -18.10
CA VAL A 25 8.71 -5.31 -18.54
C VAL A 25 7.70 -4.88 -17.45
N HIS A 26 8.06 -5.00 -16.17
CA HIS A 26 7.15 -4.81 -15.02
C HIS A 26 7.60 -3.71 -14.05
N GLU A 27 8.53 -2.86 -14.45
CA GLU A 27 9.03 -1.73 -13.64
C GLU A 27 7.92 -0.71 -13.33
N ASN A 28 6.86 -0.70 -14.13
CA ASN A 28 5.72 0.21 -13.99
C ASN A 28 4.64 -0.27 -13.00
N TYR A 29 4.75 -1.47 -12.40
CA TYR A 29 3.75 -2.01 -11.48
C TYR A 29 3.43 -1.08 -10.30
N PRO A 30 4.41 -0.46 -9.62
CA PRO A 30 4.12 0.50 -8.56
C PRO A 30 3.29 1.69 -9.03
N HIS A 31 3.57 2.23 -10.22
CA HIS A 31 2.83 3.34 -10.83
C HIS A 31 1.39 2.96 -11.18
N ILE A 32 1.19 1.74 -11.71
CA ILE A 32 -0.16 1.24 -11.99
C ILE A 32 -0.96 1.09 -10.69
N ARG A 33 -0.34 0.60 -9.62
CA ARG A 33 -0.99 0.52 -8.29
C ARG A 33 -1.33 1.91 -7.75
N GLU A 34 -0.45 2.90 -7.94
CA GLU A 34 -0.72 4.29 -7.56
C GLU A 34 -1.94 4.85 -8.32
N VAL A 35 -2.02 4.63 -9.64
CA VAL A 35 -3.17 5.06 -10.45
C VAL A 35 -4.45 4.34 -10.02
N GLN A 36 -4.37 3.05 -9.69
CA GLN A 36 -5.51 2.32 -9.16
C GLN A 36 -5.98 2.89 -7.80
N LEU A 37 -5.06 3.33 -6.92
CA LEU A 37 -5.42 3.95 -5.65
C LEU A 37 -6.18 5.26 -5.85
N LYS A 38 -5.81 6.07 -6.84
CA LYS A 38 -6.53 7.31 -7.20
C LYS A 38 -7.98 7.08 -7.66
N ALA A 39 -8.34 5.85 -8.02
CA ALA A 39 -9.74 5.54 -8.32
C ALA A 39 -10.66 5.66 -7.08
N LEU A 40 -10.09 5.66 -5.86
CA LEU A 40 -10.85 5.91 -4.63
C LEU A 40 -11.38 7.37 -4.51
N ASP A 41 -10.85 8.29 -5.31
CA ASP A 41 -11.36 9.67 -5.41
C ASP A 41 -12.73 9.71 -6.15
N ILE A 42 -13.09 8.64 -6.85
CA ILE A 42 -14.38 8.52 -7.54
C ILE A 42 -15.44 8.07 -6.53
N PRO A 43 -16.56 8.79 -6.38
CA PRO A 43 -17.63 8.38 -5.47
C PRO A 43 -18.10 6.94 -5.73
N ASN A 44 -18.47 6.25 -4.67
CA ASN A 44 -18.97 4.87 -4.71
C ASN A 44 -17.96 3.86 -5.29
N THR A 45 -16.68 4.08 -5.06
CA THR A 45 -15.63 3.11 -5.38
C THR A 45 -14.98 2.57 -4.11
N ALA A 46 -14.56 1.32 -4.17
CA ALA A 46 -13.78 0.68 -3.11
C ALA A 46 -12.70 -0.22 -3.72
N MET A 47 -11.71 -0.58 -2.93
CA MET A 47 -10.56 -1.34 -3.41
C MET A 47 -10.16 -2.45 -2.42
N ALA A 48 -9.82 -3.61 -2.94
CA ALA A 48 -9.15 -4.67 -2.21
C ALA A 48 -7.67 -4.73 -2.61
N LEU A 49 -6.77 -4.61 -1.65
CA LEU A 49 -5.35 -4.73 -1.89
C LEU A 49 -4.97 -6.21 -2.01
N ALA A 50 -4.17 -6.56 -3.02
CA ALA A 50 -3.73 -7.92 -3.31
C ALA A 50 -2.19 -8.07 -3.36
N LEU A 51 -1.43 -7.07 -2.87
CA LEU A 51 0.02 -7.02 -2.96
C LEU A 51 0.69 -8.22 -2.28
N ASP A 52 0.23 -8.56 -1.09
CA ASP A 52 0.74 -9.62 -0.21
C ASP A 52 0.31 -11.04 -0.61
N VAL A 53 -0.61 -11.18 -1.53
CA VAL A 53 -1.09 -12.48 -2.04
C VAL A 53 -0.59 -12.80 -3.45
N GLY A 54 0.32 -11.98 -3.97
CA GLY A 54 1.01 -12.20 -5.23
C GLY A 54 2.03 -13.35 -5.16
N GLU A 55 2.56 -13.73 -6.30
CA GLU A 55 3.65 -14.69 -6.45
C GLU A 55 4.78 -14.07 -7.26
N ALA A 56 6.02 -14.19 -6.76
CA ALA A 56 7.17 -13.52 -7.38
C ALA A 56 7.37 -13.90 -8.86
N ASN A 57 7.07 -15.14 -9.23
CA ASN A 57 7.33 -15.71 -10.56
C ASN A 57 6.06 -16.04 -11.36
N ASP A 58 4.87 -15.75 -10.82
CA ASP A 58 3.61 -15.99 -11.51
C ASP A 58 2.70 -14.76 -11.38
N ILE A 59 2.34 -14.17 -12.52
CA ILE A 59 1.41 -13.04 -12.59
C ILE A 59 -0.04 -13.45 -12.20
N HIS A 60 -0.32 -14.75 -12.16
CA HIS A 60 -1.63 -15.30 -11.81
C HIS A 60 -1.60 -15.91 -10.40
N PRO A 61 -1.72 -15.08 -9.33
CA PRO A 61 -1.64 -15.58 -7.97
C PRO A 61 -2.72 -16.62 -7.70
N LYS A 62 -2.34 -17.72 -7.04
CA LYS A 62 -3.25 -18.83 -6.74
C LYS A 62 -4.24 -18.51 -5.62
N ASN A 63 -3.86 -17.61 -4.72
CA ASN A 63 -4.71 -17.22 -3.59
C ASN A 63 -5.84 -16.27 -4.01
N LYS A 64 -6.86 -16.82 -4.70
CA LYS A 64 -8.07 -16.09 -5.09
C LYS A 64 -9.04 -15.88 -3.93
N LYS A 65 -8.98 -16.75 -2.91
CA LYS A 65 -9.87 -16.70 -1.75
C LYS A 65 -9.70 -15.40 -0.98
N THR A 66 -8.47 -15.04 -0.60
CA THR A 66 -8.19 -13.80 0.15
C THR A 66 -8.60 -12.55 -0.64
N VAL A 67 -8.41 -12.55 -1.96
CA VAL A 67 -8.85 -11.42 -2.81
C VAL A 67 -10.39 -11.32 -2.76
N GLY A 68 -11.11 -12.45 -2.91
CA GLY A 68 -12.57 -12.47 -2.83
C GLY A 68 -13.11 -12.04 -1.46
N GLU A 69 -12.48 -12.46 -0.37
CA GLU A 69 -12.83 -12.05 0.99
C GLU A 69 -12.67 -10.54 1.19
N ARG A 70 -11.56 -9.95 0.73
CA ARG A 70 -11.33 -8.49 0.81
C ARG A 70 -12.30 -7.70 -0.06
N LEU A 71 -12.63 -8.20 -1.27
CA LEU A 71 -13.67 -7.58 -2.11
C LEU A 71 -15.05 -7.65 -1.43
N ALA A 72 -15.37 -8.74 -0.75
CA ALA A 72 -16.61 -8.88 0.00
C ALA A 72 -16.67 -7.90 1.17
N LEU A 73 -15.57 -7.70 1.93
CA LEU A 73 -15.49 -6.69 2.98
C LEU A 73 -15.73 -5.28 2.42
N ALA A 74 -15.09 -4.95 1.31
CA ALA A 74 -15.28 -3.67 0.64
C ALA A 74 -16.74 -3.46 0.21
N ALA A 75 -17.39 -4.48 -0.37
CA ALA A 75 -18.81 -4.42 -0.75
C ALA A 75 -19.73 -4.25 0.46
N ARG A 76 -19.49 -5.00 1.54
CA ARG A 76 -20.28 -4.92 2.77
C ARG A 76 -20.25 -3.51 3.39
N ALA A 77 -19.07 -2.90 3.44
CA ALA A 77 -18.93 -1.54 3.96
C ALA A 77 -19.58 -0.52 3.01
N SER A 78 -19.22 -0.55 1.71
CA SER A 78 -19.56 0.52 0.77
C SER A 78 -20.98 0.43 0.23
N VAL A 79 -21.53 -0.78 0.04
CA VAL A 79 -22.87 -1.00 -0.53
C VAL A 79 -23.92 -1.22 0.55
N TYR A 80 -23.60 -2.07 1.53
CA TYR A 80 -24.55 -2.47 2.57
C TYR A 80 -24.44 -1.61 3.82
N GLY A 81 -23.49 -0.67 3.90
CA GLY A 81 -23.36 0.28 5.01
C GLY A 81 -22.91 -0.36 6.33
N GLU A 82 -22.32 -1.56 6.28
CA GLU A 82 -21.83 -2.23 7.48
C GLU A 82 -20.64 -1.49 8.10
N GLN A 83 -20.64 -1.31 9.41
CA GLN A 83 -19.56 -0.68 10.15
C GLN A 83 -18.44 -1.72 10.41
N LEU A 84 -17.54 -1.87 9.48
CA LEU A 84 -16.42 -2.81 9.55
C LEU A 84 -15.14 -2.24 8.92
N CYS A 85 -14.00 -2.77 9.34
CA CYS A 85 -12.71 -2.46 8.74
C CYS A 85 -12.59 -3.22 7.40
N TYR A 86 -12.63 -2.51 6.28
CA TYR A 86 -12.62 -3.09 4.94
C TYR A 86 -11.38 -2.77 4.12
N SER A 87 -10.59 -1.78 4.56
CA SER A 87 -9.34 -1.36 3.90
C SER A 87 -8.16 -1.54 4.84
N GLY A 88 -6.99 -1.83 4.28
CA GLY A 88 -5.73 -1.69 4.99
C GLY A 88 -5.28 -0.23 5.08
N PRO A 89 -4.18 0.06 5.80
CA PRO A 89 -3.67 1.42 5.96
C PRO A 89 -3.38 2.10 4.62
N ILE A 90 -3.89 3.31 4.47
CA ILE A 90 -3.63 4.20 3.33
C ILE A 90 -2.91 5.43 3.87
N MET A 91 -1.75 5.77 3.31
CA MET A 91 -0.99 6.95 3.70
C MET A 91 -1.84 8.20 3.47
N ARG A 92 -1.99 9.01 4.53
CA ARG A 92 -2.69 10.29 4.52
C ARG A 92 -1.72 11.46 4.41
N GLU A 93 -0.69 11.45 5.25
CA GLU A 93 0.22 12.59 5.43
C GLU A 93 1.60 12.10 5.85
N VAL A 94 2.63 12.85 5.50
CA VAL A 94 4.02 12.61 5.90
C VAL A 94 4.64 13.91 6.42
N ASP A 95 5.09 13.89 7.68
CA ASP A 95 5.83 14.98 8.33
C ASP A 95 7.33 14.67 8.33
N ILE A 96 8.12 15.45 7.61
CA ILE A 96 9.56 15.23 7.48
C ILE A 96 10.31 16.26 8.34
N GLN A 97 11.17 15.76 9.24
CA GLN A 97 12.00 16.58 10.12
C GLN A 97 13.45 16.03 10.13
N GLY A 98 14.31 16.69 9.35
CA GLY A 98 15.72 16.31 9.27
C GLY A 98 15.91 14.92 8.68
N SER A 99 16.47 14.00 9.46
CA SER A 99 16.71 12.59 9.07
C SER A 99 15.58 11.63 9.49
N THR A 100 14.44 12.18 9.92
CA THR A 100 13.28 11.41 10.38
C THR A 100 12.02 11.85 9.65
N ALA A 101 11.12 10.92 9.36
CA ALA A 101 9.78 11.18 8.82
C ALA A 101 8.73 10.44 9.67
N ILE A 102 7.61 11.09 9.95
CA ILE A 102 6.43 10.49 10.59
C ILE A 102 5.35 10.36 9.53
N ILE A 103 4.82 9.14 9.38
CA ILE A 103 3.83 8.80 8.38
C ILE A 103 2.50 8.48 9.06
N HIS A 104 1.47 9.21 8.70
CA HIS A 104 0.11 9.06 9.21
C HIS A 104 -0.73 8.28 8.21
N PHE A 105 -1.61 7.42 8.73
CA PHE A 105 -2.44 6.54 7.92
C PHE A 105 -3.90 6.65 8.30
N ASP A 106 -4.77 6.51 7.31
CA ASP A 106 -6.18 6.18 7.48
C ASP A 106 -6.36 4.65 7.46
N HIS A 107 -7.53 4.16 7.86
CA HIS A 107 -7.91 2.74 7.88
C HIS A 107 -7.00 1.83 8.73
N ILE A 108 -6.51 2.34 9.85
CA ILE A 108 -5.64 1.58 10.74
C ILE A 108 -6.39 0.57 11.63
N GLY A 109 -7.73 0.65 11.70
CA GLY A 109 -8.52 -0.11 12.67
C GLY A 109 -8.17 0.30 14.11
N ASP A 110 -7.90 -0.69 14.98
CA ASP A 110 -7.44 -0.44 16.36
C ASP A 110 -5.94 -0.12 16.43
N GLY A 111 -5.22 -0.17 15.33
CA GLY A 111 -3.80 0.18 15.24
C GLY A 111 -3.05 -0.47 14.09
N LEU A 112 -1.78 -0.10 13.98
CA LEU A 112 -0.85 -0.64 12.99
C LEU A 112 -0.14 -1.89 13.55
N VAL A 113 0.19 -2.83 12.66
CA VAL A 113 0.86 -4.08 13.00
C VAL A 113 2.01 -4.33 12.03
N ALA A 114 3.20 -4.61 12.58
CA ALA A 114 4.33 -5.14 11.82
C ALA A 114 4.25 -6.68 11.86
N LYS A 115 3.92 -7.31 10.75
CA LYS A 115 3.83 -8.76 10.64
C LYS A 115 5.24 -9.36 10.49
N ASP A 116 5.49 -10.43 11.24
CA ASP A 116 6.73 -11.20 11.16
C ASP A 116 8.02 -10.36 11.37
N GLY A 117 8.03 -9.54 12.41
CA GLY A 117 9.22 -8.81 12.88
C GLY A 117 9.23 -7.31 12.57
N ALA A 118 10.41 -6.74 12.40
CA ALA A 118 10.57 -5.32 12.14
C ALA A 118 9.93 -4.89 10.81
N LEU A 119 9.50 -3.63 10.71
CA LEU A 119 8.95 -3.07 9.48
C LEU A 119 9.98 -3.10 8.35
N ARG A 120 9.53 -3.48 7.15
CA ARG A 120 10.33 -3.62 5.93
C ARG A 120 9.74 -2.79 4.79
N ALA A 121 10.49 -2.72 3.68
CA ALA A 121 10.11 -2.06 2.43
C ALA A 121 9.92 -0.53 2.53
N PHE A 122 10.48 0.12 3.53
CA PHE A 122 10.59 1.57 3.59
C PHE A 122 11.90 2.04 2.96
N GLN A 123 11.81 3.09 2.17
CA GLN A 123 12.95 3.73 1.52
C GLN A 123 12.83 5.25 1.67
N VAL A 124 13.96 5.92 1.78
CA VAL A 124 14.06 7.37 1.83
C VAL A 124 15.07 7.87 0.82
N ALA A 125 14.86 9.09 0.33
CA ALA A 125 15.83 9.79 -0.51
C ALA A 125 16.07 11.21 0.01
N GLY A 126 17.30 11.69 -0.17
CA GLY A 126 17.71 13.05 0.08
C GLY A 126 17.56 13.95 -1.15
N GLN A 127 18.45 14.95 -1.27
CA GLN A 127 18.49 15.85 -2.43
C GLN A 127 19.02 15.17 -3.71
N ASP A 128 19.77 14.09 -3.55
CA ASP A 128 20.31 13.27 -4.64
C ASP A 128 19.24 12.44 -5.37
N ALA A 129 18.02 12.37 -4.80
CA ALA A 129 16.91 11.56 -5.27
C ALA A 129 17.23 10.04 -5.35
N GLU A 130 18.30 9.58 -4.68
CA GLU A 130 18.64 8.17 -4.58
C GLU A 130 17.90 7.53 -3.40
N PHE A 131 17.03 6.55 -3.70
CA PHE A 131 16.27 5.84 -2.68
C PHE A 131 17.09 4.74 -2.01
N LYS A 132 17.29 4.89 -0.70
CA LYS A 132 18.01 3.94 0.16
C LYS A 132 17.04 3.31 1.16
N THR A 133 17.33 2.09 1.59
CA THR A 133 16.58 1.42 2.66
C THR A 133 16.62 2.27 3.92
N ALA A 134 15.48 2.38 4.60
CA ALA A 134 15.35 3.11 5.84
C ALA A 134 14.90 2.19 6.99
N LYS A 135 15.23 2.57 8.22
CA LYS A 135 14.69 1.93 9.42
C LYS A 135 13.29 2.50 9.67
N ALA A 136 12.34 1.62 9.99
CA ALA A 136 10.98 2.01 10.30
C ALA A 136 10.48 1.33 11.57
N SER A 137 9.67 2.04 12.35
CA SER A 137 9.04 1.55 13.57
C SER A 137 7.65 2.13 13.76
N ILE A 138 6.75 1.37 14.37
CA ILE A 138 5.42 1.86 14.73
C ILE A 138 5.53 2.76 15.95
N LEU A 139 4.97 3.96 15.85
CA LEU A 139 4.87 4.95 16.92
C LEU A 139 3.39 5.30 17.14
N GLY A 140 2.75 4.60 18.07
CA GLY A 140 1.30 4.73 18.29
C GLY A 140 0.51 4.35 17.03
N HIS A 141 -0.17 5.32 16.42
CA HIS A 141 -0.97 5.14 15.20
C HIS A 141 -0.25 5.59 13.91
N SER A 142 1.04 5.82 14.00
CA SER A 142 1.89 6.31 12.90
C SER A 142 3.10 5.40 12.71
N VAL A 143 3.83 5.61 11.63
CA VAL A 143 5.13 4.97 11.40
C VAL A 143 6.21 6.04 11.40
N GLN A 144 7.22 5.88 12.24
CA GLN A 144 8.45 6.65 12.19
C GLN A 144 9.44 5.96 11.25
N VAL A 145 10.00 6.73 10.32
CA VAL A 145 11.04 6.27 9.38
C VAL A 145 12.29 7.11 9.59
N GLU A 146 13.44 6.44 9.70
CA GLU A 146 14.74 7.04 9.97
C GLU A 146 15.73 6.70 8.85
N SER A 147 16.49 7.69 8.39
CA SER A 147 17.64 7.47 7.52
C SER A 147 18.73 6.73 8.27
N LEU A 148 19.27 5.65 7.68
CA LEU A 148 20.32 4.83 8.32
C LEU A 148 21.66 5.53 8.41
N ASP A 149 21.95 6.46 7.52
CA ASP A 149 23.20 7.23 7.45
C ASP A 149 23.07 8.64 8.05
N GLY A 150 21.90 8.96 8.62
CA GLY A 150 21.61 10.28 9.21
C GLY A 150 21.41 11.40 8.18
N SER A 151 21.34 11.08 6.89
CA SER A 151 21.09 12.05 5.82
C SER A 151 19.70 12.68 5.93
N LEU A 152 19.56 13.92 5.46
CA LEU A 152 18.28 14.61 5.44
C LEU A 152 17.32 13.93 4.48
N ILE A 153 16.13 13.61 4.96
CA ILE A 153 15.05 13.05 4.17
C ILE A 153 14.33 14.15 3.40
N LYS A 154 14.06 13.92 2.14
CA LYS A 154 13.17 14.73 1.28
C LYS A 154 11.96 13.94 0.82
N GLU A 155 12.16 12.65 0.53
CA GLU A 155 11.16 11.78 -0.02
C GLU A 155 11.13 10.44 0.71
N VAL A 156 9.94 9.85 0.79
CA VAL A 156 9.71 8.55 1.40
C VAL A 156 8.94 7.66 0.42
N ARG A 157 9.28 6.38 0.38
CA ARG A 157 8.52 5.34 -0.32
C ARG A 157 8.27 4.16 0.58
N TYR A 158 7.12 3.52 0.40
CA TYR A 158 6.79 2.24 1.02
C TYR A 158 6.31 1.25 -0.03
N ALA A 159 6.86 0.01 0.04
CA ALA A 159 6.48 -1.09 -0.84
C ALA A 159 6.51 -0.72 -2.34
N TRP A 160 7.47 0.12 -2.73
CA TRP A 160 7.60 0.66 -4.08
C TRP A 160 8.43 -0.28 -4.96
N GLY A 161 7.83 -1.39 -5.38
CA GLY A 161 8.46 -2.43 -6.19
C GLY A 161 7.44 -3.37 -6.82
N GLY A 162 7.89 -4.24 -7.71
CA GLY A 162 7.04 -5.24 -8.35
C GLY A 162 6.48 -6.24 -7.34
N TYR A 163 7.38 -6.83 -6.54
CA TYR A 163 7.08 -7.78 -5.46
C TYR A 163 7.83 -7.36 -4.18
N PRO A 164 7.38 -6.31 -3.49
CA PRO A 164 8.06 -5.84 -2.30
C PRO A 164 7.81 -6.76 -1.10
N ASP A 165 8.85 -6.97 -0.29
CA ASP A 165 8.73 -7.66 1.00
C ASP A 165 8.14 -6.71 2.05
N SER A 166 6.86 -6.42 1.91
CA SER A 166 6.14 -5.48 2.77
C SER A 166 5.38 -6.18 3.87
N ASN A 167 5.40 -5.62 5.09
CA ASN A 167 4.81 -6.26 6.26
C ASN A 167 4.04 -5.31 7.19
N LEU A 168 3.67 -4.13 6.73
CA LEU A 168 2.79 -3.24 7.48
C LEU A 168 1.33 -3.60 7.22
N TYR A 169 0.58 -3.82 8.30
CA TYR A 169 -0.84 -4.18 8.31
C TYR A 169 -1.59 -3.33 9.33
N ASN A 170 -2.91 -3.37 9.30
CA ASN A 170 -3.74 -2.92 10.41
C ASN A 170 -4.17 -4.08 11.31
N SER A 171 -4.89 -3.75 12.41
CA SER A 171 -5.40 -4.74 13.37
C SER A 171 -6.37 -5.77 12.76
N ALA A 172 -7.00 -5.46 11.63
CA ALA A 172 -7.88 -6.38 10.89
C ALA A 172 -7.10 -7.29 9.90
N ALA A 173 -5.77 -7.34 9.99
CA ALA A 173 -4.88 -8.10 9.11
C ALA A 173 -4.99 -7.72 7.62
N LEU A 174 -5.34 -6.48 7.33
CA LEU A 174 -5.35 -5.94 5.97
C LEU A 174 -4.04 -5.19 5.70
N PRO A 175 -3.35 -5.47 4.57
CA PRO A 175 -2.04 -4.89 4.27
C PRO A 175 -2.11 -3.41 3.92
N ALA A 176 -1.06 -2.66 4.26
CA ALA A 176 -0.95 -1.26 3.89
C ALA A 176 -0.73 -1.06 2.38
N ALA A 177 -1.35 -0.02 1.85
CA ALA A 177 -1.17 0.38 0.46
C ALA A 177 0.25 0.92 0.22
N PRO A 178 0.91 0.54 -0.89
CA PRO A 178 2.14 1.19 -1.32
C PRO A 178 1.93 2.68 -1.58
N PHE A 179 2.94 3.47 -1.25
CA PHE A 179 2.92 4.90 -1.51
C PHE A 179 4.30 5.45 -1.82
N ARG A 180 4.34 6.68 -2.30
CA ARG A 180 5.53 7.55 -2.42
C ARG A 180 5.15 8.99 -2.19
N THR A 181 6.12 9.81 -1.81
CA THR A 181 5.97 11.26 -1.68
C THR A 181 6.57 12.02 -2.87
N ASP A 182 7.52 11.42 -3.58
CA ASP A 182 8.16 12.02 -4.75
C ASP A 182 7.16 12.24 -5.88
N LYS A 183 7.19 13.43 -6.45
CA LYS A 183 6.39 13.76 -7.64
C LYS A 183 7.06 13.20 -8.89
N ILE A 184 6.25 12.66 -9.81
CA ILE A 184 6.74 12.35 -11.15
C ILE A 184 7.09 13.69 -11.80
N ASN A 185 8.38 13.96 -12.01
CA ASN A 185 8.78 15.02 -12.92
C ASN A 185 8.30 14.59 -14.33
N ARG A 186 7.24 15.24 -14.81
CA ARG A 186 6.76 15.10 -16.19
C ARG A 186 7.60 15.96 -17.12
#